data_e008d438466e8f79066d1025cd1f9707
#
_entry.id   e008d438466e8f79066d1025cd1f9707
#
_cell.length_a   1.000
_cell.length_b   1.000
_cell.length_c   1.000
_cell.angle_alpha   90.00
_cell.angle_beta   90.00
_cell.angle_gamma   90.00
#
_symmetry.space_group_name_H-M   'P 1'
#
loop_
_entity.id
_entity.type
_entity.pdbx_description
1 polymer ?
#
loop_
_entity_poly.entity_id
_entity_poly.type
_entity_poly.pdbx_seq_one_letter_code
_entity_poly.pdbx_strand_id
1 'polypeptide(L)'
;MSSNLGKEKDCKEKDPKVPSSKEREKEAKASGGFGKEGKEKEPKTKGKDAKDGKKDSSSTQPGVAFSVDNTIKRPNPATGTRKKSSNAEVIKELNKCREENSMRLDLSKRSIHLLPSAVKELTQLTELYLYSNKLQSLPAEVGCLVNLVTLALSENSLTSLPDSLDNLKKLRMLDLRHNKLREIPSVVYRLNSLATLYLRFNRITTVEKDIKNLSKLTMLSIRENKIKQLPAEIGELCNLITLDVAHNQLEHLPEEIGSCTQITNLDLQHNELLDLPETIGNLSSLSRLGLRYNRLSAIPKSLAKCSELDELNLENNNISTLPEDNQLTSLPLDFGTWTSMVELNLATNQLTKIPEDVSGLVSLEVLILSNNLLKKLPHGIGNLRKLRELDLEENKLESLPNEIAYLKDLQKLVLTNNQLTTLPRGIGHLTNLTHLGLGENLLTHLPEEIGTLENLEELYLNDNPNLHSLPFELALCSKLSIMSIENCPLSHLPPQIVAGGPSFIIQFLKMQGPYRAMV
;
A
#
# COMPACT_ATOMS: atom_id res chain seq x y z
N MET A 1 60.25 -16.61 -42.62
CA MET A 1 61.10 -15.41 -42.52
C MET A 1 60.23 -14.27 -42.00
N SER A 2 60.58 -13.85 -40.80
CA SER A 2 60.53 -12.51 -40.18
C SER A 2 59.18 -11.77 -40.29
N SER A 3 58.32 -11.75 -39.22
CA SER A 3 58.39 -10.88 -38.03
C SER A 3 58.16 -9.39 -38.29
N ASN A 4 57.00 -8.88 -37.86
CA ASN A 4 57.04 -7.61 -37.16
C ASN A 4 55.77 -7.48 -36.22
N LEU A 5 56.08 -7.36 -34.96
CA LEU A 5 55.14 -7.05 -33.86
C LEU A 5 54.90 -5.54 -33.83
N GLY A 6 53.64 -5.13 -33.86
CA GLY A 6 53.19 -3.79 -33.50
C GLY A 6 52.55 -3.81 -32.12
N LYS A 7 53.12 -3.01 -31.22
CA LYS A 7 52.68 -2.85 -29.82
C LYS A 7 51.40 -2.03 -29.74
N GLU A 8 50.30 -2.61 -29.26
CA GLU A 8 49.13 -1.87 -28.76
C GLU A 8 49.37 -1.42 -27.32
N LYS A 9 49.11 -0.14 -27.08
CA LYS A 9 49.17 0.48 -25.77
C LYS A 9 47.82 0.30 -25.07
N ASP A 10 47.81 -0.39 -23.93
CA ASP A 10 46.70 -0.45 -23.00
C ASP A 10 46.37 0.94 -22.44
N CYS A 11 45.22 1.49 -22.80
CA CYS A 11 44.55 2.56 -22.07
C CYS A 11 43.53 1.92 -21.09
N LYS A 12 43.92 1.83 -19.83
CA LYS A 12 42.99 1.47 -18.72
C LYS A 12 42.14 2.68 -18.41
N GLU A 13 40.88 2.67 -18.81
CA GLU A 13 39.82 3.53 -18.25
C GLU A 13 39.50 3.04 -16.84
N LYS A 14 39.47 3.99 -15.88
CA LYS A 14 39.09 3.76 -14.50
C LYS A 14 37.59 3.92 -14.36
N ASP A 15 36.90 2.85 -14.00
CA ASP A 15 35.50 2.87 -13.59
C ASP A 15 35.30 3.76 -12.35
N PRO A 16 34.22 4.57 -12.29
CA PRO A 16 33.89 5.34 -11.11
C PRO A 16 33.36 4.40 -10.01
N LYS A 17 33.96 4.48 -8.83
CA LYS A 17 33.57 3.71 -7.64
C LYS A 17 32.15 4.06 -7.19
N VAL A 18 31.28 3.05 -7.11
CA VAL A 18 29.97 3.12 -6.46
C VAL A 18 30.20 3.24 -4.94
N PRO A 19 29.56 4.21 -4.24
CA PRO A 19 29.71 4.36 -2.80
C PRO A 19 29.07 3.21 -2.04
N SER A 20 29.72 2.79 -0.94
CA SER A 20 29.29 1.68 -0.09
C SER A 20 28.05 2.02 0.75
N SER A 21 27.29 0.99 1.12
CA SER A 21 26.05 1.07 1.91
C SER A 21 26.12 1.89 3.22
N LYS A 22 27.32 2.09 3.77
CA LYS A 22 27.54 2.90 4.99
C LYS A 22 27.53 4.41 4.78
N GLU A 23 27.66 4.89 3.55
CA GLU A 23 27.58 6.33 3.24
C GLU A 23 26.14 6.79 3.00
N ARG A 24 25.25 5.90 2.60
CA ARG A 24 23.80 6.18 2.43
C ARG A 24 23.05 6.36 3.76
N GLU A 25 23.50 5.73 4.85
CA GLU A 25 22.89 5.89 6.19
C GLU A 25 23.18 7.24 6.85
N LYS A 26 24.20 7.99 6.42
CA LYS A 26 24.52 9.30 7.01
C LYS A 26 23.71 10.45 6.46
N GLU A 27 23.22 10.36 5.24
CA GLU A 27 22.34 11.40 4.65
C GLU A 27 20.89 11.29 5.10
N ALA A 28 20.42 10.08 5.50
CA ALA A 28 19.07 9.86 6.00
C ALA A 28 18.83 10.35 7.45
N LYS A 29 19.89 10.63 8.23
CA LYS A 29 19.78 11.06 9.64
C LYS A 29 19.81 12.59 9.86
N ALA A 30 19.95 13.38 8.82
CA ALA A 30 20.04 14.84 8.92
C ALA A 30 18.71 15.61 8.72
N SER A 31 17.58 14.92 8.52
CA SER A 31 16.29 15.58 8.24
C SER A 31 15.12 15.17 9.14
N GLY A 32 15.36 14.73 10.34
CA GLY A 32 14.31 14.35 11.30
C GLY A 32 14.42 15.08 12.64
N GLY A 33 13.65 16.15 12.81
CA GLY A 33 13.50 16.81 14.08
C GLY A 33 12.29 17.74 14.17
N PHE A 34 11.48 17.52 15.25
CA PHE A 34 10.45 18.40 15.82
C PHE A 34 9.02 18.30 15.21
N GLY A 35 7.98 18.29 16.03
CA GLY A 35 7.76 18.58 17.45
C GLY A 35 6.32 18.29 17.87
N LYS A 36 6.15 18.20 19.15
CA LYS A 36 4.94 17.90 19.93
C LYS A 36 3.91 19.05 19.92
N GLU A 37 2.66 18.62 20.28
CA GLU A 37 1.61 19.36 21.00
C GLU A 37 0.42 19.93 20.23
N GLY A 38 -0.77 19.67 20.81
CA GLY A 38 -1.97 20.49 20.65
C GLY A 38 -3.28 19.71 20.72
N LYS A 39 -3.76 19.44 21.96
CA LYS A 39 -5.18 19.06 22.21
C LYS A 39 -6.08 20.25 21.96
N GLU A 40 -7.12 20.12 21.14
CA GLU A 40 -8.27 21.00 21.22
C GLU A 40 -9.61 20.28 21.04
N LYS A 41 -10.60 20.81 21.79
CA LYS A 41 -11.89 20.26 22.14
C LYS A 41 -12.95 20.48 21.05
N GLU A 42 -13.85 19.49 20.93
CA GLU A 42 -15.12 19.61 20.18
C GLU A 42 -16.09 20.61 20.81
N PRO A 43 -16.95 21.25 20.02
CA PRO A 43 -18.23 21.76 20.51
C PRO A 43 -19.42 20.95 19.99
N LYS A 44 -20.31 20.62 20.93
CA LYS A 44 -21.60 19.95 20.74
C LYS A 44 -22.61 20.86 20.04
N THR A 45 -23.34 20.36 19.05
CA THR A 45 -24.69 20.85 18.74
C THR A 45 -25.68 19.72 18.48
N LYS A 46 -26.88 19.95 18.99
CA LYS A 46 -28.02 19.04 19.09
C LYS A 46 -28.87 18.99 17.81
N GLY A 47 -29.41 17.78 17.53
CA GLY A 47 -30.85 17.68 17.26
C GLY A 47 -31.31 17.20 15.90
N LYS A 48 -31.86 16.01 15.91
CA LYS A 48 -33.19 15.47 15.59
C LYS A 48 -33.39 14.65 14.31
N ASP A 49 -33.80 13.39 14.56
CA ASP A 49 -34.78 12.53 13.83
C ASP A 49 -34.57 12.24 12.33
N ALA A 50 -34.65 11.05 11.80
CA ALA A 50 -35.18 9.73 12.15
C ALA A 50 -34.93 8.74 10.97
N LYS A 51 -34.83 7.45 11.33
CA LYS A 51 -35.24 6.23 10.60
C LYS A 51 -34.38 5.59 9.49
N ASP A 52 -34.01 4.37 9.87
CA ASP A 52 -33.97 3.09 9.12
C ASP A 52 -32.97 2.90 7.97
N GLY A 53 -32.07 1.96 8.17
CA GLY A 53 -31.41 1.23 7.09
C GLY A 53 -30.10 0.57 7.47
N LYS A 54 -30.19 -0.72 7.83
CA LYS A 54 -29.17 -1.78 7.83
C LYS A 54 -27.70 -1.39 8.05
N LYS A 55 -27.19 -1.85 9.18
CA LYS A 55 -25.77 -1.92 9.52
C LYS A 55 -25.08 -2.98 8.67
N ASP A 56 -24.21 -2.55 7.79
CA ASP A 56 -23.05 -3.33 7.37
C ASP A 56 -21.87 -2.79 8.16
N SER A 57 -21.44 -3.57 9.14
CA SER A 57 -20.24 -3.30 9.92
C SER A 57 -19.04 -3.87 9.16
N SER A 58 -18.44 -3.10 8.26
CA SER A 58 -17.10 -3.36 7.78
C SER A 58 -16.14 -2.53 8.63
N SER A 59 -15.38 -3.20 9.48
CA SER A 59 -14.23 -2.63 10.17
C SER A 59 -13.15 -2.32 9.12
N THR A 60 -13.14 -1.09 8.62
CA THR A 60 -12.03 -0.59 7.80
C THR A 60 -10.87 -0.27 8.73
N GLN A 61 -9.98 -1.21 8.94
CA GLN A 61 -8.60 -0.89 9.31
C GLN A 61 -7.91 -0.19 8.13
N PRO A 62 -7.00 0.76 8.38
CA PRO A 62 -6.30 1.46 7.32
C PRO A 62 -5.32 0.50 6.64
N GLY A 63 -5.76 -0.14 5.57
CA GLY A 63 -4.84 -0.80 4.65
C GLY A 63 -3.84 0.24 4.18
N VAL A 64 -2.56 -0.11 4.23
CA VAL A 64 -1.49 0.73 3.70
C VAL A 64 -1.80 0.99 2.24
N ALA A 65 -2.33 2.16 1.96
CA ALA A 65 -2.56 2.59 0.59
C ALA A 65 -1.19 2.78 -0.05
N PHE A 66 -0.95 2.10 -1.17
CA PHE A 66 0.21 2.39 -2.02
C PHE A 66 0.26 3.90 -2.28
N SER A 67 0.99 4.61 -1.45
CA SER A 67 1.11 6.05 -1.52
C SER A 67 2.27 6.41 -2.43
N VAL A 68 2.00 6.47 -3.72
CA VAL A 68 2.96 7.00 -4.71
C VAL A 68 2.84 8.54 -4.78
N ASP A 69 2.69 9.22 -3.67
CA ASP A 69 2.47 10.66 -3.66
C ASP A 69 3.51 11.41 -2.80
N ASN A 70 4.81 11.19 -3.08
CA ASN A 70 5.86 11.84 -2.31
C ASN A 70 6.59 13.00 -3.01
N THR A 71 6.06 13.62 -4.08
CA THR A 71 6.83 14.67 -4.78
C THR A 71 6.17 16.04 -4.93
N ILE A 72 4.93 16.23 -4.48
CA ILE A 72 4.36 17.60 -4.46
C ILE A 72 3.87 17.91 -3.04
N LYS A 73 4.72 18.54 -2.22
CA LYS A 73 4.29 19.13 -0.95
C LYS A 73 3.16 20.14 -1.24
N ARG A 74 1.95 19.85 -0.74
CA ARG A 74 0.87 20.83 -0.73
C ARG A 74 1.31 22.01 0.13
N PRO A 75 1.29 23.26 -0.35
CA PRO A 75 1.39 24.41 0.54
C PRO A 75 0.14 24.43 1.43
N ASN A 76 0.30 24.74 2.72
CA ASN A 76 -0.79 24.90 3.69
C ASN A 76 -1.91 25.79 3.13
N PRO A 77 -3.20 25.48 3.38
CA PRO A 77 -4.30 26.33 2.95
C PRO A 77 -4.29 27.63 3.74
N ALA A 78 -3.84 28.70 3.10
CA ALA A 78 -4.13 30.03 3.60
C ALA A 78 -5.65 30.28 3.49
N THR A 79 -6.31 30.59 4.59
CA THR A 79 -7.70 31.05 4.66
C THR A 79 -7.83 32.39 3.93
N GLY A 80 -8.09 32.32 2.61
CA GLY A 80 -8.34 33.47 1.77
C GLY A 80 -9.63 33.28 0.99
N THR A 81 -10.54 34.22 1.11
CA THR A 81 -11.77 34.34 0.32
C THR A 81 -11.49 34.12 -1.17
N ARG A 82 -12.14 33.10 -1.78
CA ARG A 82 -12.04 32.79 -3.22
C ARG A 82 -12.50 33.98 -4.06
N LYS A 83 -11.60 34.89 -4.42
CA LYS A 83 -11.84 35.88 -5.47
C LYS A 83 -11.89 35.18 -6.83
N LYS A 84 -12.94 35.45 -7.63
CA LYS A 84 -12.95 35.06 -9.05
C LYS A 84 -11.83 35.83 -9.75
N SER A 85 -10.79 35.15 -10.21
CA SER A 85 -9.73 35.77 -11.00
C SER A 85 -10.31 36.25 -12.34
N SER A 86 -10.16 37.50 -12.67
CA SER A 86 -10.52 38.06 -13.97
C SER A 86 -9.42 37.78 -15.00
N ASN A 87 -9.77 37.72 -16.30
CA ASN A 87 -8.75 37.62 -17.36
C ASN A 87 -7.66 38.68 -17.25
N ALA A 88 -8.00 39.88 -16.71
CA ALA A 88 -7.04 40.96 -16.47
C ALA A 88 -5.96 40.60 -15.44
N GLU A 89 -6.33 39.85 -14.38
CA GLU A 89 -5.34 39.39 -13.38
C GLU A 89 -4.38 38.36 -13.98
N VAL A 90 -4.89 37.44 -14.83
CA VAL A 90 -4.05 36.46 -15.53
C VAL A 90 -3.06 37.18 -16.46
N ILE A 91 -3.54 38.14 -17.26
CA ILE A 91 -2.67 38.94 -18.15
C ILE A 91 -1.60 39.70 -17.36
N LYS A 92 -1.96 40.26 -16.20
CA LYS A 92 -1.02 40.94 -15.30
C LYS A 92 0.10 39.98 -14.84
N GLU A 93 -0.24 38.74 -14.46
CA GLU A 93 0.76 37.76 -14.06
C GLU A 93 1.64 37.30 -15.24
N LEU A 94 1.08 37.15 -16.46
CA LEU A 94 1.87 36.85 -17.65
C LEU A 94 2.88 37.98 -17.93
N ASN A 95 2.46 39.25 -17.88
CA ASN A 95 3.34 40.40 -18.07
C ASN A 95 4.44 40.47 -17.01
N LYS A 96 4.09 40.28 -15.74
CA LYS A 96 5.04 40.20 -14.65
C LYS A 96 6.08 39.10 -14.86
N CYS A 97 5.64 37.90 -15.21
CA CYS A 97 6.52 36.78 -15.51
C CYS A 97 7.49 37.07 -16.66
N ARG A 98 7.01 37.82 -17.68
CA ARG A 98 7.84 38.23 -18.82
C ARG A 98 8.86 39.29 -18.38
N GLU A 99 8.45 40.33 -17.65
CA GLU A 99 9.31 41.41 -17.16
C GLU A 99 10.42 40.89 -16.24
N GLU A 100 10.08 39.96 -15.34
CA GLU A 100 11.01 39.34 -14.41
C GLU A 100 11.85 38.22 -15.07
N ASN A 101 11.60 37.88 -16.34
CA ASN A 101 12.19 36.74 -17.04
C ASN A 101 12.13 35.42 -16.23
N SER A 102 11.02 35.23 -15.52
CA SER A 102 10.84 34.06 -14.65
C SER A 102 10.71 32.77 -15.45
N MET A 103 11.41 31.71 -15.03
CA MET A 103 11.32 30.38 -15.64
C MET A 103 10.12 29.56 -15.16
N ARG A 104 9.42 30.04 -14.11
CA ARG A 104 8.26 29.41 -13.49
C ARG A 104 7.06 30.35 -13.48
N LEU A 105 5.92 29.84 -13.91
CA LEU A 105 4.64 30.53 -13.83
C LEU A 105 3.62 29.67 -13.10
N ASP A 106 3.07 30.18 -12.01
CA ASP A 106 2.04 29.53 -11.22
C ASP A 106 0.71 30.29 -11.29
N LEU A 107 -0.22 29.77 -12.07
CA LEU A 107 -1.59 30.25 -12.22
C LEU A 107 -2.62 29.28 -11.61
N SER A 108 -2.20 28.44 -10.69
CA SER A 108 -3.09 27.46 -10.05
C SER A 108 -4.16 28.10 -9.15
N LYS A 109 -5.29 27.42 -8.99
CA LYS A 109 -6.40 27.77 -8.05
C LYS A 109 -7.02 29.16 -8.27
N ARG A 110 -7.00 29.66 -9.51
CA ARG A 110 -7.51 31.00 -9.88
C ARG A 110 -8.87 30.98 -10.58
N SER A 111 -9.51 29.82 -10.70
CA SER A 111 -10.78 29.66 -11.41
C SER A 111 -10.74 30.10 -12.89
N ILE A 112 -9.60 29.95 -13.55
CA ILE A 112 -9.36 30.33 -14.95
C ILE A 112 -10.15 29.39 -15.87
N HIS A 113 -10.89 29.95 -16.84
CA HIS A 113 -11.64 29.20 -17.84
C HIS A 113 -10.89 29.10 -19.18
N LEU A 114 -10.04 30.07 -19.46
CA LEU A 114 -9.26 30.15 -20.70
C LEU A 114 -7.87 30.72 -20.38
N LEU A 115 -6.83 30.09 -20.90
CA LEU A 115 -5.46 30.63 -20.85
C LEU A 115 -5.27 31.58 -22.05
N PRO A 116 -4.87 32.85 -21.84
CA PRO A 116 -4.64 33.79 -22.93
C PRO A 116 -3.54 33.35 -23.90
N SER A 117 -3.71 33.65 -25.20
CA SER A 117 -2.70 33.35 -26.25
C SER A 117 -1.38 34.11 -26.06
N ALA A 118 -1.38 35.20 -25.27
CA ALA A 118 -0.17 35.89 -24.86
C ALA A 118 0.86 35.00 -24.12
N VAL A 119 0.46 33.82 -23.64
CA VAL A 119 1.37 32.84 -23.03
C VAL A 119 2.54 32.46 -23.97
N LYS A 120 2.35 32.51 -25.29
CA LYS A 120 3.39 32.24 -26.29
C LYS A 120 4.66 33.10 -26.16
N GLU A 121 4.55 34.29 -25.54
CA GLU A 121 5.68 35.21 -25.35
C GLU A 121 6.65 34.72 -24.25
N LEU A 122 6.24 33.79 -23.41
CA LEU A 122 6.99 33.30 -22.26
C LEU A 122 7.88 32.09 -22.61
N THR A 123 8.64 32.17 -23.68
CA THR A 123 9.45 31.05 -24.20
C THR A 123 10.56 30.61 -23.26
N GLN A 124 10.91 31.40 -22.26
CA GLN A 124 11.87 31.07 -21.20
C GLN A 124 11.33 30.08 -20.18
N LEU A 125 9.98 29.87 -20.11
CA LEU A 125 9.38 29.00 -19.10
C LEU A 125 9.89 27.56 -19.18
N THR A 126 10.25 27.03 -18.00
CA THR A 126 10.54 25.63 -17.77
C THR A 126 9.43 24.94 -16.97
N GLU A 127 8.65 25.70 -16.20
CA GLU A 127 7.57 25.18 -15.36
C GLU A 127 6.30 26.01 -15.51
N LEU A 128 5.18 25.34 -15.81
CA LEU A 128 3.86 25.95 -15.91
C LEU A 128 2.85 25.19 -15.06
N TYR A 129 2.27 25.85 -14.06
CA TYR A 129 1.27 25.29 -13.17
C TYR A 129 -0.08 25.95 -13.40
N LEU A 130 -1.05 25.14 -13.84
CA LEU A 130 -2.43 25.54 -14.16
C LEU A 130 -3.46 24.68 -13.40
N TYR A 131 -3.04 23.91 -12.38
CA TYR A 131 -3.91 23.01 -11.67
C TYR A 131 -5.02 23.69 -10.86
N SER A 132 -6.11 22.98 -10.58
CA SER A 132 -7.28 23.48 -9.83
C SER A 132 -7.89 24.75 -10.48
N ASN A 133 -8.11 24.70 -11.78
CA ASN A 133 -8.79 25.73 -12.55
C ASN A 133 -10.08 25.18 -13.21
N LYS A 134 -10.60 25.86 -14.22
CA LYS A 134 -11.81 25.49 -14.97
C LYS A 134 -11.54 25.40 -16.48
N LEU A 135 -10.30 25.10 -16.85
CA LEU A 135 -9.89 25.00 -18.26
C LEU A 135 -10.61 23.83 -18.93
N GLN A 136 -11.23 24.09 -20.07
CA GLN A 136 -11.83 23.06 -20.94
C GLN A 136 -10.92 22.66 -22.09
N SER A 137 -10.02 23.54 -22.48
CA SER A 137 -9.00 23.34 -23.52
C SER A 137 -7.77 24.22 -23.22
N LEU A 138 -6.67 23.91 -23.89
CA LEU A 138 -5.49 24.78 -23.93
C LEU A 138 -5.39 25.46 -25.30
N PRO A 139 -4.91 26.72 -25.36
CA PRO A 139 -4.62 27.36 -26.62
C PRO A 139 -3.39 26.72 -27.31
N ALA A 140 -3.36 26.71 -28.62
CA ALA A 140 -2.24 26.14 -29.39
C ALA A 140 -0.90 26.82 -29.08
N GLU A 141 -0.93 28.06 -28.62
CA GLU A 141 0.23 28.87 -28.24
C GLU A 141 1.05 28.30 -27.08
N VAL A 142 0.50 27.37 -26.30
CA VAL A 142 1.27 26.65 -25.27
C VAL A 142 2.42 25.86 -25.94
N GLY A 143 2.23 25.40 -27.18
CA GLY A 143 3.28 24.75 -27.97
C GLY A 143 4.48 25.63 -28.32
N CYS A 144 4.41 26.96 -28.10
CA CYS A 144 5.54 27.87 -28.26
C CYS A 144 6.52 27.82 -27.06
N LEU A 145 6.12 27.20 -25.94
CA LEU A 145 6.93 27.11 -24.73
C LEU A 145 7.96 25.97 -24.80
N VAL A 146 8.82 26.01 -25.80
CA VAL A 146 9.73 24.90 -26.19
C VAL A 146 10.75 24.49 -25.12
N ASN A 147 10.92 25.31 -24.09
CA ASN A 147 11.80 25.03 -22.96
C ASN A 147 11.07 24.36 -21.78
N LEU A 148 9.75 24.13 -21.90
CA LEU A 148 8.94 23.58 -20.81
C LEU A 148 9.38 22.15 -20.46
N VAL A 149 9.62 21.94 -19.17
CA VAL A 149 10.00 20.67 -18.57
C VAL A 149 8.85 20.10 -17.76
N THR A 150 8.08 20.96 -17.09
CA THR A 150 6.95 20.60 -16.24
C THR A 150 5.68 21.32 -16.68
N LEU A 151 4.60 20.56 -16.94
CA LEU A 151 3.28 21.08 -17.23
C LEU A 151 2.24 20.42 -16.31
N ALA A 152 1.71 21.18 -15.36
CA ALA A 152 0.73 20.70 -14.39
C ALA A 152 -0.68 21.26 -14.70
N LEU A 153 -1.58 20.38 -15.13
CA LEU A 153 -2.94 20.67 -15.60
C LEU A 153 -4.02 19.97 -14.78
N SER A 154 -3.66 19.39 -13.65
CA SER A 154 -4.60 18.61 -12.83
C SER A 154 -5.78 19.43 -12.32
N GLU A 155 -6.88 18.76 -11.97
CA GLU A 155 -8.09 19.41 -11.44
C GLU A 155 -8.64 20.50 -12.38
N ASN A 156 -8.84 20.15 -13.65
CA ASN A 156 -9.45 21.00 -14.67
C ASN A 156 -10.67 20.27 -15.32
N SER A 157 -11.11 20.73 -16.48
CA SER A 157 -12.19 20.10 -17.27
C SER A 157 -11.75 19.76 -18.69
N LEU A 158 -10.46 19.48 -18.88
CA LEU A 158 -9.88 19.20 -20.20
C LEU A 158 -10.47 17.92 -20.79
N THR A 159 -10.84 18.00 -22.07
CA THR A 159 -11.33 16.85 -22.87
C THR A 159 -10.33 16.46 -23.95
N SER A 160 -9.40 17.32 -24.30
CA SER A 160 -8.36 17.13 -25.32
C SER A 160 -7.17 18.05 -25.04
N LEU A 161 -6.10 17.88 -25.80
CA LEU A 161 -4.91 18.72 -25.82
C LEU A 161 -4.62 19.15 -27.27
N PRO A 162 -4.05 20.35 -27.49
CA PRO A 162 -3.72 20.82 -28.83
C PRO A 162 -2.49 20.09 -29.38
N ASP A 163 -2.48 19.79 -30.68
CA ASP A 163 -1.39 19.10 -31.36
C ASP A 163 -0.04 19.83 -31.28
N SER A 164 -0.08 21.16 -31.12
CA SER A 164 1.10 22.00 -30.96
C SER A 164 1.98 21.62 -29.74
N LEU A 165 1.43 20.90 -28.75
CA LEU A 165 2.23 20.39 -27.64
C LEU A 165 3.35 19.44 -28.10
N ASP A 166 3.26 18.90 -29.31
CA ASP A 166 4.35 18.11 -29.90
C ASP A 166 5.69 18.87 -29.96
N ASN A 167 5.66 20.21 -29.99
CA ASN A 167 6.86 21.05 -29.97
C ASN A 167 7.60 21.03 -28.63
N LEU A 168 6.97 20.54 -27.54
CA LEU A 168 7.55 20.53 -26.19
C LEU A 168 8.55 19.36 -26.01
N LYS A 169 9.60 19.35 -26.79
CA LYS A 169 10.59 18.23 -26.83
C LYS A 169 11.43 18.09 -25.54
N LYS A 170 11.33 19.07 -24.61
CA LYS A 170 11.99 19.01 -23.30
C LYS A 170 11.04 18.61 -22.17
N LEU A 171 9.75 18.40 -22.46
CA LEU A 171 8.74 18.09 -21.43
C LEU A 171 9.02 16.74 -20.80
N ARG A 172 9.26 16.72 -19.48
CA ARG A 172 9.56 15.53 -18.70
C ARG A 172 8.42 15.12 -17.77
N MET A 173 7.63 16.08 -17.31
CA MET A 173 6.48 15.81 -16.42
C MET A 173 5.22 16.43 -16.98
N LEU A 174 4.18 15.61 -17.16
CA LEU A 174 2.84 16.03 -17.57
C LEU A 174 1.81 15.49 -16.56
N ASP A 175 1.13 16.42 -15.87
CA ASP A 175 0.07 16.10 -14.92
C ASP A 175 -1.30 16.48 -15.47
N LEU A 176 -2.10 15.46 -15.81
CA LEU A 176 -3.45 15.57 -16.35
C LEU A 176 -4.51 14.96 -15.41
N ARG A 177 -4.17 14.75 -14.14
CA ARG A 177 -5.08 14.16 -13.14
C ARG A 177 -6.38 14.97 -12.99
N HIS A 178 -7.48 14.29 -12.64
CA HIS A 178 -8.76 14.94 -12.40
C HIS A 178 -9.21 15.85 -13.55
N ASN A 179 -9.27 15.27 -14.75
CA ASN A 179 -9.81 15.92 -15.95
C ASN A 179 -10.98 15.10 -16.54
N LYS A 180 -11.34 15.34 -17.79
CA LYS A 180 -12.47 14.68 -18.46
C LYS A 180 -12.05 13.96 -19.75
N LEU A 181 -10.79 13.55 -19.82
CA LEU A 181 -10.24 12.82 -20.97
C LEU A 181 -10.94 11.47 -21.12
N ARG A 182 -11.40 11.13 -22.34
CA ARG A 182 -11.97 9.83 -22.69
C ARG A 182 -10.95 8.87 -23.29
N GLU A 183 -9.87 9.43 -23.80
CA GLU A 183 -8.72 8.76 -24.38
C GLU A 183 -7.46 9.53 -24.02
N ILE A 184 -6.30 8.93 -24.15
CA ILE A 184 -5.02 9.65 -24.06
C ILE A 184 -4.87 10.43 -25.36
N PRO A 185 -4.80 11.78 -25.33
CA PRO A 185 -4.66 12.57 -26.55
C PRO A 185 -3.45 12.13 -27.36
N SER A 186 -3.59 11.96 -28.68
CA SER A 186 -2.53 11.42 -29.56
C SER A 186 -1.22 12.21 -29.49
N VAL A 187 -1.29 13.51 -29.20
CA VAL A 187 -0.09 14.35 -29.01
C VAL A 187 0.77 13.88 -27.84
N VAL A 188 0.18 13.31 -26.79
CA VAL A 188 0.92 12.81 -25.61
C VAL A 188 1.91 11.73 -26.03
N TYR A 189 1.52 10.83 -26.92
CA TYR A 189 2.39 9.76 -27.42
C TYR A 189 3.58 10.25 -28.27
N ARG A 190 3.59 11.53 -28.67
CA ARG A 190 4.70 12.16 -29.41
C ARG A 190 5.69 12.90 -28.50
N LEU A 191 5.39 12.99 -27.18
CA LEU A 191 6.23 13.64 -26.18
C LEU A 191 7.34 12.71 -25.65
N ASN A 192 8.26 12.32 -26.51
CA ASN A 192 9.27 11.27 -26.29
C ASN A 192 10.26 11.56 -25.14
N SER A 193 10.22 12.75 -24.54
CA SER A 193 11.05 13.12 -23.40
C SER A 193 10.34 12.94 -22.05
N LEU A 194 9.06 12.53 -22.05
CA LEU A 194 8.33 12.31 -20.82
C LEU A 194 8.99 11.22 -19.98
N ALA A 195 9.21 11.56 -18.70
CA ALA A 195 9.65 10.66 -17.66
C ALA A 195 8.49 10.34 -16.68
N THR A 196 7.56 11.29 -16.52
CA THR A 196 6.42 11.16 -15.60
C THR A 196 5.12 11.57 -16.28
N LEU A 197 4.14 10.68 -16.28
CA LEU A 197 2.81 10.92 -16.85
C LEU A 197 1.74 10.52 -15.83
N TYR A 198 0.96 11.53 -15.39
CA TYR A 198 -0.18 11.32 -14.50
C TYR A 198 -1.49 11.57 -15.23
N LEU A 199 -2.33 10.53 -15.30
CA LEU A 199 -3.63 10.53 -15.97
C LEU A 199 -4.77 10.06 -15.05
N ARG A 200 -4.52 9.89 -13.76
CA ARG A 200 -5.51 9.35 -12.83
C ARG A 200 -6.75 10.23 -12.70
N PHE A 201 -7.89 9.62 -12.37
CA PHE A 201 -9.19 10.30 -12.27
C PHE A 201 -9.61 11.00 -13.58
N ASN A 202 -9.61 10.23 -14.66
CA ASN A 202 -10.16 10.61 -15.97
C ASN A 202 -11.29 9.64 -16.38
N ARG A 203 -11.54 9.50 -17.67
CA ARG A 203 -12.55 8.60 -18.24
C ARG A 203 -11.98 7.77 -19.38
N ILE A 204 -10.67 7.52 -19.34
CA ILE A 204 -9.90 6.85 -20.39
C ILE A 204 -10.35 5.39 -20.46
N THR A 205 -10.63 4.92 -21.68
CA THR A 205 -11.08 3.55 -21.93
C THR A 205 -10.02 2.69 -22.61
N THR A 206 -9.07 3.30 -23.30
CA THR A 206 -8.04 2.61 -24.09
C THR A 206 -6.68 3.26 -23.92
N VAL A 207 -5.65 2.44 -24.01
CA VAL A 207 -4.24 2.86 -24.15
C VAL A 207 -3.79 2.36 -25.52
N GLU A 208 -3.36 3.28 -26.38
CA GLU A 208 -2.99 2.95 -27.76
C GLU A 208 -1.58 2.36 -27.82
N LYS A 209 -1.29 1.63 -28.90
CA LYS A 209 0.01 1.02 -29.18
C LYS A 209 1.16 2.01 -29.24
N ASP A 210 0.85 3.27 -29.53
CA ASP A 210 1.81 4.38 -29.56
C ASP A 210 2.43 4.69 -28.20
N ILE A 211 1.95 4.07 -27.11
CA ILE A 211 2.54 4.18 -25.76
C ILE A 211 4.04 3.83 -25.76
N LYS A 212 4.47 2.93 -26.63
CA LYS A 212 5.88 2.56 -26.84
C LYS A 212 6.81 3.73 -27.16
N ASN A 213 6.27 4.79 -27.75
CA ASN A 213 7.06 5.97 -28.10
C ASN A 213 7.55 6.73 -26.86
N LEU A 214 6.94 6.50 -25.69
CA LEU A 214 7.31 7.11 -24.42
C LEU A 214 8.46 6.32 -23.72
N SER A 215 9.50 5.97 -24.46
CA SER A 215 10.57 5.09 -24.01
C SER A 215 11.38 5.59 -22.79
N LYS A 216 11.29 6.89 -22.44
CA LYS A 216 11.93 7.47 -21.25
C LYS A 216 11.03 7.49 -20.02
N LEU A 217 9.82 6.93 -20.14
CA LEU A 217 8.86 6.95 -19.04
C LEU A 217 9.34 6.08 -17.88
N THR A 218 9.41 6.67 -16.70
CA THR A 218 9.76 5.98 -15.44
C THR A 218 8.55 5.85 -14.52
N MET A 219 7.57 6.75 -14.65
CA MET A 219 6.34 6.75 -13.87
C MET A 219 5.14 6.92 -14.78
N LEU A 220 4.22 5.94 -14.75
CA LEU A 220 2.92 5.99 -15.41
C LEU A 220 1.82 5.71 -14.40
N SER A 221 0.95 6.69 -14.14
CA SER A 221 -0.26 6.49 -13.36
C SER A 221 -1.51 6.78 -14.19
N ILE A 222 -2.27 5.75 -14.48
CA ILE A 222 -3.56 5.77 -15.18
C ILE A 222 -4.69 5.25 -14.29
N ARG A 223 -4.48 5.28 -12.98
CA ARG A 223 -5.44 4.89 -11.93
C ARG A 223 -6.78 5.63 -12.06
N GLU A 224 -7.87 5.02 -11.58
CA GLU A 224 -9.22 5.63 -11.60
C GLU A 224 -9.64 6.07 -13.01
N ASN A 225 -9.65 5.09 -13.93
CA ASN A 225 -10.11 5.23 -15.30
C ASN A 225 -11.09 4.08 -15.65
N LYS A 226 -11.23 3.72 -16.91
CA LYS A 226 -12.15 2.66 -17.40
C LYS A 226 -11.45 1.75 -18.40
N ILE A 227 -10.15 1.53 -18.20
CA ILE A 227 -9.30 0.76 -19.11
C ILE A 227 -9.59 -0.73 -18.91
N LYS A 228 -9.87 -1.42 -20.02
CA LYS A 228 -10.17 -2.86 -20.02
C LYS A 228 -8.97 -3.74 -20.36
N GLN A 229 -8.01 -3.20 -21.09
CA GLN A 229 -6.80 -3.92 -21.48
C GLN A 229 -5.64 -2.96 -21.70
N LEU A 230 -4.44 -3.43 -21.48
CA LEU A 230 -3.20 -2.75 -21.87
C LEU A 230 -2.69 -3.36 -23.18
N PRO A 231 -2.12 -2.55 -24.09
CA PRO A 231 -1.51 -3.07 -25.31
C PRO A 231 -0.20 -3.80 -25.01
N ALA A 232 0.17 -4.77 -25.86
CA ALA A 232 1.44 -5.48 -25.76
C ALA A 232 2.66 -4.54 -25.74
N GLU A 233 2.54 -3.43 -26.43
CA GLU A 233 3.58 -2.38 -26.52
C GLU A 233 3.90 -1.69 -25.20
N ILE A 234 3.15 -1.98 -24.11
CA ILE A 234 3.52 -1.57 -22.74
C ILE A 234 4.88 -2.16 -22.36
N GLY A 235 5.21 -3.36 -22.86
CA GLY A 235 6.48 -4.03 -22.62
C GLY A 235 7.71 -3.31 -23.21
N GLU A 236 7.50 -2.36 -24.11
CA GLU A 236 8.59 -1.55 -24.68
C GLU A 236 9.01 -0.39 -23.75
N LEU A 237 8.29 -0.17 -22.64
CA LEU A 237 8.63 0.85 -21.63
C LEU A 237 9.70 0.31 -20.65
N CYS A 238 10.87 -0.05 -21.17
CA CYS A 238 11.94 -0.71 -20.41
C CYS A 238 12.52 0.11 -19.24
N ASN A 239 12.28 1.43 -19.20
CA ASN A 239 12.71 2.31 -18.13
C ASN A 239 11.63 2.53 -17.05
N LEU A 240 10.46 1.87 -17.18
CA LEU A 240 9.35 2.07 -16.25
C LEU A 240 9.71 1.49 -14.88
N ILE A 241 9.59 2.34 -13.85
CA ILE A 241 9.88 2.01 -12.44
C ILE A 241 8.56 1.81 -11.69
N THR A 242 7.58 2.66 -11.97
CA THR A 242 6.26 2.59 -11.33
C THR A 242 5.16 2.57 -12.38
N LEU A 243 4.31 1.54 -12.30
CA LEU A 243 3.07 1.42 -13.06
C LEU A 243 1.90 1.34 -12.10
N ASP A 244 1.05 2.37 -12.10
CA ASP A 244 -0.18 2.41 -11.32
C ASP A 244 -1.39 2.40 -12.28
N VAL A 245 -2.06 1.26 -12.36
CA VAL A 245 -3.27 1.02 -13.17
C VAL A 245 -4.45 0.63 -12.30
N ALA A 246 -4.39 0.90 -11.01
CA ALA A 246 -5.43 0.57 -10.06
C ALA A 246 -6.77 1.24 -10.39
N HIS A 247 -7.87 0.66 -9.89
CA HIS A 247 -9.22 1.14 -10.15
C HIS A 247 -9.54 1.34 -11.64
N ASN A 248 -9.37 0.26 -12.40
CA ASN A 248 -9.75 0.15 -13.80
C ASN A 248 -10.65 -1.09 -14.00
N GLN A 249 -10.71 -1.64 -15.20
CA GLN A 249 -11.54 -2.79 -15.57
C GLN A 249 -10.70 -3.85 -16.29
N LEU A 250 -9.43 -3.99 -15.91
CA LEU A 250 -8.51 -4.95 -16.53
C LEU A 250 -8.91 -6.38 -16.17
N GLU A 251 -9.08 -7.23 -17.18
CA GLU A 251 -9.34 -8.68 -17.00
C GLU A 251 -8.04 -9.50 -17.06
N HIS A 252 -7.06 -9.04 -17.85
CA HIS A 252 -5.77 -9.69 -18.03
C HIS A 252 -4.65 -8.64 -18.20
N LEU A 253 -3.43 -9.05 -17.94
CA LEU A 253 -2.22 -8.31 -18.30
C LEU A 253 -1.61 -8.94 -19.56
N PRO A 254 -1.00 -8.13 -20.45
CA PRO A 254 -0.23 -8.67 -21.57
C PRO A 254 1.03 -9.38 -21.06
N GLU A 255 1.44 -10.46 -21.76
CA GLU A 255 2.67 -11.20 -21.45
C GLU A 255 3.92 -10.30 -21.52
N GLU A 256 3.88 -9.29 -22.36
CA GLU A 256 4.99 -8.35 -22.58
C GLU A 256 5.28 -7.48 -21.36
N ILE A 257 4.40 -7.43 -20.35
CA ILE A 257 4.68 -6.72 -19.09
C ILE A 257 5.98 -7.21 -18.44
N GLY A 258 6.30 -8.50 -18.60
CA GLY A 258 7.54 -9.09 -18.10
C GLY A 258 8.82 -8.52 -18.72
N SER A 259 8.73 -7.73 -19.80
CA SER A 259 9.87 -7.02 -20.39
C SER A 259 10.25 -5.73 -19.64
N CYS A 260 9.34 -5.22 -18.80
CA CYS A 260 9.56 -4.01 -17.99
C CYS A 260 10.37 -4.31 -16.71
N THR A 261 11.55 -4.88 -16.83
CA THR A 261 12.35 -5.43 -15.72
C THR A 261 12.78 -4.41 -14.64
N GLN A 262 12.66 -3.11 -14.93
CA GLN A 262 12.94 -2.04 -13.98
C GLN A 262 11.75 -1.69 -13.07
N ILE A 263 10.58 -2.30 -13.26
CA ILE A 263 9.43 -2.04 -12.39
C ILE A 263 9.75 -2.50 -10.97
N THR A 264 9.68 -1.54 -10.04
CA THR A 264 9.75 -1.79 -8.59
C THR A 264 8.37 -1.77 -7.95
N ASN A 265 7.46 -0.94 -8.46
CA ASN A 265 6.10 -0.80 -7.93
C ASN A 265 5.07 -1.04 -9.03
N LEU A 266 4.25 -2.08 -8.86
CA LEU A 266 3.14 -2.42 -9.75
C LEU A 266 1.83 -2.43 -8.95
N ASP A 267 0.97 -1.44 -9.18
CA ASP A 267 -0.34 -1.35 -8.53
C ASP A 267 -1.46 -1.69 -9.52
N LEU A 268 -2.09 -2.83 -9.28
CA LEU A 268 -3.17 -3.42 -10.07
C LEU A 268 -4.48 -3.57 -9.28
N GLN A 269 -4.53 -3.02 -8.05
CA GLN A 269 -5.69 -3.18 -7.17
C GLN A 269 -6.99 -2.64 -7.79
N HIS A 270 -8.14 -3.19 -7.35
CA HIS A 270 -9.46 -2.80 -7.86
C HIS A 270 -9.57 -2.87 -9.39
N ASN A 271 -9.29 -4.05 -9.93
CA ASN A 271 -9.52 -4.43 -11.31
C ASN A 271 -10.40 -5.69 -11.37
N GLU A 272 -10.47 -6.33 -12.52
CA GLU A 272 -11.25 -7.56 -12.76
C GLU A 272 -10.34 -8.73 -13.17
N LEU A 273 -9.05 -8.69 -12.75
CA LEU A 273 -8.03 -9.66 -13.15
C LEU A 273 -8.42 -11.09 -12.75
N LEU A 274 -8.41 -11.97 -13.73
CA LEU A 274 -8.69 -13.40 -13.56
C LEU A 274 -7.42 -14.21 -13.30
N ASP A 275 -6.31 -13.76 -13.87
CA ASP A 275 -4.99 -14.39 -13.81
C ASP A 275 -3.87 -13.34 -13.92
N LEU A 276 -2.64 -13.79 -13.73
CA LEU A 276 -1.41 -13.06 -14.03
C LEU A 276 -0.59 -13.87 -15.03
N PRO A 277 0.09 -13.21 -15.99
CA PRO A 277 0.95 -13.91 -16.94
C PRO A 277 2.17 -14.53 -16.24
N GLU A 278 2.64 -15.68 -16.76
CA GLU A 278 3.86 -16.31 -16.23
C GLU A 278 5.11 -15.43 -16.37
N THR A 279 5.09 -14.47 -17.29
CA THR A 279 6.18 -13.51 -17.49
C THR A 279 6.30 -12.49 -16.36
N ILE A 280 5.33 -12.40 -15.44
CA ILE A 280 5.41 -11.54 -14.25
C ILE A 280 6.67 -11.84 -13.42
N GLY A 281 7.11 -13.11 -13.40
CA GLY A 281 8.33 -13.53 -12.73
C GLY A 281 9.64 -12.98 -13.33
N ASN A 282 9.57 -12.31 -14.47
CA ASN A 282 10.73 -11.64 -15.07
C ASN A 282 10.99 -10.25 -14.49
N LEU A 283 10.04 -9.72 -13.69
CA LEU A 283 10.19 -8.42 -13.02
C LEU A 283 11.15 -8.54 -11.83
N SER A 284 12.44 -8.72 -12.12
CA SER A 284 13.46 -8.99 -11.11
C SER A 284 13.67 -7.88 -10.08
N SER A 285 13.27 -6.65 -10.39
CA SER A 285 13.35 -5.50 -9.48
C SER A 285 12.05 -5.24 -8.71
N LEU A 286 11.01 -6.08 -8.89
CA LEU A 286 9.70 -5.88 -8.29
C LEU A 286 9.78 -6.00 -6.77
N SER A 287 9.48 -4.90 -6.08
CA SER A 287 9.47 -4.79 -4.62
C SER A 287 8.03 -4.80 -4.08
N ARG A 288 7.11 -4.10 -4.75
CA ARG A 288 5.72 -3.98 -4.31
C ARG A 288 4.74 -4.38 -5.40
N LEU A 289 3.82 -5.28 -5.05
CA LEU A 289 2.76 -5.76 -5.93
C LEU A 289 1.38 -5.65 -5.25
N GLY A 290 0.57 -4.71 -5.72
CA GLY A 290 -0.80 -4.50 -5.26
C GLY A 290 -1.81 -5.20 -6.16
N LEU A 291 -2.51 -6.22 -5.65
CA LEU A 291 -3.48 -7.04 -6.39
C LEU A 291 -4.83 -7.14 -5.67
N ARG A 292 -5.03 -6.40 -4.58
CA ARG A 292 -6.29 -6.50 -3.82
C ARG A 292 -7.51 -6.12 -4.66
N TYR A 293 -8.66 -6.66 -4.29
CA TYR A 293 -9.92 -6.43 -5.01
C TYR A 293 -9.83 -6.76 -6.51
N ASN A 294 -9.46 -8.02 -6.80
CA ASN A 294 -9.49 -8.62 -8.13
C ASN A 294 -10.28 -9.93 -8.11
N ARG A 295 -10.18 -10.74 -9.15
CA ARG A 295 -10.87 -12.04 -9.27
C ARG A 295 -9.89 -13.19 -9.44
N LEU A 296 -8.64 -13.04 -8.97
CA LEU A 296 -7.59 -14.04 -9.11
C LEU A 296 -8.00 -15.34 -8.40
N SER A 297 -7.89 -16.46 -9.08
CA SER A 297 -8.13 -17.79 -8.52
C SER A 297 -6.85 -18.50 -8.06
N ALA A 298 -5.70 -18.09 -8.59
CA ALA A 298 -4.38 -18.60 -8.26
C ALA A 298 -3.30 -17.55 -8.56
N ILE A 299 -2.09 -17.80 -8.07
CA ILE A 299 -0.89 -17.01 -8.34
C ILE A 299 0.03 -17.85 -9.23
N PRO A 300 0.61 -17.26 -10.30
CA PRO A 300 1.54 -17.99 -11.17
C PRO A 300 2.82 -18.36 -10.43
N LYS A 301 3.32 -19.53 -10.74
CA LYS A 301 4.54 -20.06 -10.10
C LYS A 301 5.76 -19.18 -10.31
N SER A 302 5.85 -18.55 -11.44
CA SER A 302 6.94 -17.64 -11.79
C SER A 302 7.10 -16.45 -10.86
N LEU A 303 6.05 -16.03 -10.15
CA LEU A 303 6.12 -14.90 -9.22
C LEU A 303 7.19 -15.13 -8.12
N ALA A 304 7.48 -16.38 -7.78
CA ALA A 304 8.57 -16.73 -6.86
C ALA A 304 9.96 -16.25 -7.33
N LYS A 305 10.15 -15.95 -8.62
CA LYS A 305 11.41 -15.40 -9.15
C LYS A 305 11.62 -13.93 -8.81
N CYS A 306 10.58 -13.23 -8.35
CA CYS A 306 10.67 -11.84 -7.89
C CYS A 306 11.27 -11.81 -6.47
N SER A 307 12.58 -12.05 -6.34
CA SER A 307 13.28 -12.17 -5.05
C SER A 307 13.32 -10.88 -4.22
N GLU A 308 13.16 -9.73 -4.88
CA GLU A 308 13.13 -8.41 -4.22
C GLU A 308 11.74 -8.04 -3.70
N LEU A 309 10.73 -8.92 -3.88
CA LEU A 309 9.35 -8.64 -3.47
C LEU A 309 9.27 -8.59 -1.94
N ASP A 310 8.97 -7.41 -1.40
CA ASP A 310 8.87 -7.14 0.04
C ASP A 310 7.43 -6.86 0.50
N GLU A 311 6.54 -6.47 -0.42
CA GLU A 311 5.14 -6.19 -0.12
C GLU A 311 4.23 -6.81 -1.19
N LEU A 312 3.37 -7.76 -0.77
CA LEU A 312 2.39 -8.42 -1.62
C LEU A 312 1.00 -8.33 -1.00
N ASN A 313 0.09 -7.65 -1.66
CA ASN A 313 -1.30 -7.53 -1.23
C ASN A 313 -2.25 -8.25 -2.20
N LEU A 314 -2.82 -9.35 -1.76
CA LEU A 314 -3.77 -10.21 -2.48
C LEU A 314 -5.17 -10.22 -1.83
N GLU A 315 -5.42 -9.28 -0.92
CA GLU A 315 -6.71 -9.14 -0.23
C GLU A 315 -7.88 -9.14 -1.21
N ASN A 316 -8.98 -9.75 -0.83
CA ASN A 316 -10.23 -9.73 -1.58
C ASN A 316 -10.08 -10.25 -3.03
N ASN A 317 -9.69 -11.52 -3.14
CA ASN A 317 -9.61 -12.28 -4.37
C ASN A 317 -10.36 -13.61 -4.21
N ASN A 318 -10.22 -14.52 -5.14
CA ASN A 318 -10.85 -15.85 -5.13
C ASN A 318 -9.82 -16.96 -4.92
N ILE A 319 -8.68 -16.66 -4.31
CA ILE A 319 -7.57 -17.61 -4.17
C ILE A 319 -7.96 -18.72 -3.19
N SER A 320 -8.06 -19.94 -3.69
CA SER A 320 -8.41 -21.12 -2.89
C SER A 320 -7.20 -21.93 -2.48
N THR A 321 -6.12 -21.84 -3.24
CA THR A 321 -4.85 -22.53 -3.00
C THR A 321 -3.70 -21.58 -3.26
N LEU A 322 -2.70 -21.65 -2.39
CA LEU A 322 -1.40 -21.08 -2.68
C LEU A 322 -0.59 -22.13 -3.45
N PRO A 323 0.37 -21.71 -4.29
CA PRO A 323 1.20 -22.65 -5.00
C PRO A 323 1.88 -23.63 -4.03
N GLU A 324 1.68 -24.91 -4.22
CA GLU A 324 2.30 -26.00 -3.43
C GLU A 324 3.18 -26.86 -4.31
N ASP A 325 4.14 -27.53 -3.68
CA ASP A 325 4.85 -28.67 -4.26
C ASP A 325 3.88 -29.81 -4.55
N ASN A 326 3.41 -29.93 -5.77
CA ASN A 326 2.76 -31.14 -6.24
C ASN A 326 3.78 -32.04 -6.92
N GLN A 327 4.14 -33.12 -6.27
CA GLN A 327 4.64 -34.44 -6.73
C GLN A 327 5.26 -34.58 -8.13
N LEU A 328 5.72 -33.52 -8.79
CA LEU A 328 6.48 -33.60 -10.03
C LEU A 328 7.85 -32.97 -9.81
N THR A 329 8.80 -33.81 -9.65
CA THR A 329 10.25 -33.75 -9.64
C THR A 329 10.87 -32.60 -10.45
N SER A 330 10.60 -31.32 -10.16
CA SER A 330 11.51 -30.21 -10.52
C SER A 330 10.92 -28.83 -10.17
N LEU A 331 11.53 -28.19 -9.22
CA LEU A 331 11.42 -26.80 -8.79
C LEU A 331 10.12 -26.46 -8.05
N PRO A 332 10.19 -26.45 -6.72
CA PRO A 332 9.11 -25.98 -5.86
C PRO A 332 8.93 -24.50 -5.99
N LEU A 333 7.68 -24.08 -5.91
CA LEU A 333 7.37 -22.72 -5.50
C LEU A 333 7.58 -22.64 -4.01
N ASP A 334 8.73 -22.21 -3.73
CA ASP A 334 9.18 -21.96 -2.41
C ASP A 334 8.73 -20.55 -2.02
N PHE A 335 7.76 -20.40 -1.10
CA PHE A 335 7.69 -19.17 -0.30
C PHE A 335 9.07 -18.85 0.30
N GLY A 336 9.93 -19.88 0.44
CA GLY A 336 11.30 -19.74 0.85
C GLY A 336 12.18 -18.89 -0.05
N THR A 337 11.77 -18.57 -1.28
CA THR A 337 12.49 -17.62 -2.15
C THR A 337 12.18 -16.16 -1.84
N TRP A 338 11.07 -15.86 -1.19
CA TRP A 338 10.68 -14.50 -0.80
C TRP A 338 11.29 -14.09 0.55
N THR A 339 12.59 -14.27 0.69
CA THR A 339 13.31 -13.95 1.93
C THR A 339 13.29 -12.45 2.29
N SER A 340 12.99 -11.58 1.33
CA SER A 340 12.84 -10.13 1.50
C SER A 340 11.42 -9.71 1.91
N MET A 341 10.43 -10.63 1.85
CA MET A 341 9.03 -10.31 2.14
C MET A 341 8.86 -9.77 3.55
N VAL A 342 8.28 -8.58 3.67
CA VAL A 342 7.99 -7.90 4.94
C VAL A 342 6.51 -7.92 5.25
N GLU A 343 5.66 -7.71 4.24
CA GLU A 343 4.20 -7.69 4.40
C GLU A 343 3.54 -8.59 3.37
N LEU A 344 2.70 -9.53 3.87
CA LEU A 344 1.89 -10.42 3.06
C LEU A 344 0.42 -10.34 3.51
N ASN A 345 -0.43 -9.78 2.68
CA ASN A 345 -1.87 -9.70 2.92
C ASN A 345 -2.63 -10.63 1.96
N LEU A 346 -3.27 -11.65 2.55
CA LEU A 346 -4.09 -12.67 1.90
C LEU A 346 -5.54 -12.67 2.43
N ALA A 347 -5.97 -11.60 3.10
CA ALA A 347 -7.31 -11.51 3.67
C ALA A 347 -8.40 -11.66 2.61
N THR A 348 -9.56 -12.12 3.06
CA THR A 348 -10.78 -12.22 2.22
C THR A 348 -10.51 -13.01 0.93
N ASN A 349 -10.12 -14.26 1.12
CA ASN A 349 -9.90 -15.25 0.07
C ASN A 349 -10.61 -16.58 0.43
N GLN A 350 -10.27 -17.66 -0.23
CA GLN A 350 -10.86 -19.01 -0.01
C GLN A 350 -9.82 -20.03 0.44
N LEU A 351 -8.74 -19.57 1.10
CA LEU A 351 -7.64 -20.43 1.52
C LEU A 351 -8.09 -21.43 2.56
N THR A 352 -7.83 -22.71 2.31
CA THR A 352 -8.14 -23.80 3.24
C THR A 352 -6.92 -24.26 4.05
N LYS A 353 -5.71 -23.94 3.60
CA LYS A 353 -4.44 -24.24 4.26
C LYS A 353 -3.34 -23.26 3.84
N ILE A 354 -2.32 -23.14 4.67
CA ILE A 354 -1.05 -22.48 4.39
C ILE A 354 0.01 -23.58 4.30
N PRO A 355 0.88 -23.60 3.28
CA PRO A 355 1.92 -24.61 3.14
C PRO A 355 3.04 -24.46 4.18
N GLU A 356 3.79 -25.54 4.44
CA GLU A 356 4.87 -25.56 5.45
C GLU A 356 6.07 -24.66 5.06
N ASP A 357 6.27 -24.42 3.78
CA ASP A 357 7.33 -23.55 3.24
C ASP A 357 7.11 -22.06 3.51
N VAL A 358 5.97 -21.66 4.11
CA VAL A 358 5.81 -20.35 4.76
C VAL A 358 6.98 -20.04 5.71
N SER A 359 7.62 -21.09 6.22
CA SER A 359 8.83 -21.03 7.05
C SER A 359 10.00 -20.26 6.40
N GLY A 360 9.99 -20.12 5.07
CA GLY A 360 11.01 -19.40 4.31
C GLY A 360 10.86 -17.88 4.33
N LEU A 361 9.70 -17.34 4.74
CA LEU A 361 9.44 -15.90 4.82
C LEU A 361 10.11 -15.27 6.05
N VAL A 362 11.43 -15.43 6.16
CA VAL A 362 12.21 -15.10 7.37
C VAL A 362 12.26 -13.62 7.73
N SER A 363 11.90 -12.73 6.80
CA SER A 363 11.84 -11.28 7.03
C SER A 363 10.44 -10.76 7.32
N LEU A 364 9.41 -11.65 7.33
CA LEU A 364 8.01 -11.24 7.43
C LEU A 364 7.73 -10.60 8.80
N GLU A 365 7.16 -9.39 8.76
CA GLU A 365 6.73 -8.62 9.94
C GLU A 365 5.21 -8.60 10.08
N VAL A 366 4.47 -8.64 8.95
CA VAL A 366 3.00 -8.57 8.92
C VAL A 366 2.45 -9.69 8.05
N LEU A 367 1.58 -10.54 8.64
CA LEU A 367 0.86 -11.59 7.95
C LEU A 367 -0.65 -11.47 8.24
N ILE A 368 -1.42 -11.13 7.22
CA ILE A 368 -2.88 -10.99 7.30
C ILE A 368 -3.55 -12.11 6.51
N LEU A 369 -4.29 -12.94 7.22
CA LEU A 369 -4.99 -14.13 6.72
C LEU A 369 -6.48 -14.12 7.09
N SER A 370 -6.99 -12.98 7.56
CA SER A 370 -8.39 -12.84 8.00
C SER A 370 -9.39 -13.18 6.89
N ASN A 371 -10.57 -13.62 7.30
CA ASN A 371 -11.66 -13.99 6.40
C ASN A 371 -11.26 -15.00 5.32
N ASN A 372 -10.85 -16.19 5.78
CA ASN A 372 -10.51 -17.34 4.95
C ASN A 372 -11.18 -18.62 5.48
N LEU A 373 -10.76 -19.79 5.03
CA LEU A 373 -11.33 -21.09 5.41
C LEU A 373 -10.30 -21.97 6.13
N LEU A 374 -9.29 -21.38 6.76
CA LEU A 374 -8.18 -22.07 7.41
C LEU A 374 -8.67 -22.85 8.63
N LYS A 375 -8.36 -24.16 8.69
CA LYS A 375 -8.66 -25.02 9.85
C LYS A 375 -7.49 -25.17 10.80
N LYS A 376 -6.26 -25.01 10.32
CA LYS A 376 -5.03 -25.12 11.09
C LYS A 376 -3.92 -24.29 10.44
N LEU A 377 -2.92 -23.93 11.24
CA LEU A 377 -1.68 -23.35 10.78
C LEU A 377 -0.60 -24.43 10.61
N PRO A 378 0.36 -24.27 9.67
CA PRO A 378 1.52 -25.15 9.55
C PRO A 378 2.49 -24.94 10.72
N HIS A 379 3.32 -25.96 11.01
CA HIS A 379 4.38 -25.84 12.01
C HIS A 379 5.44 -24.82 11.60
N GLY A 380 5.64 -24.65 10.29
CA GLY A 380 6.55 -23.65 9.70
C GLY A 380 6.30 -22.20 10.13
N ILE A 381 5.09 -21.88 10.65
CA ILE A 381 4.77 -20.54 11.16
C ILE A 381 5.76 -20.07 12.23
N GLY A 382 6.28 -21.00 13.05
CA GLY A 382 7.24 -20.69 14.12
C GLY A 382 8.60 -20.16 13.64
N ASN A 383 8.89 -20.23 12.35
CA ASN A 383 10.13 -19.70 11.78
C ASN A 383 10.04 -18.20 11.47
N LEU A 384 8.84 -17.62 11.48
CA LEU A 384 8.60 -16.21 11.21
C LEU A 384 8.97 -15.33 12.42
N ARG A 385 10.23 -15.39 12.86
CA ARG A 385 10.68 -14.81 14.12
C ARG A 385 10.60 -13.29 14.19
N LYS A 386 10.52 -12.60 13.06
CA LYS A 386 10.35 -11.15 12.97
C LYS A 386 8.89 -10.71 12.93
N LEU A 387 7.95 -11.68 12.95
CA LEU A 387 6.53 -11.39 12.82
C LEU A 387 6.05 -10.57 14.03
N ARG A 388 5.45 -9.41 13.73
CA ARG A 388 4.89 -8.46 14.69
C ARG A 388 3.36 -8.48 14.71
N GLU A 389 2.76 -8.71 13.56
CA GLU A 389 1.31 -8.79 13.42
C GLU A 389 0.91 -10.08 12.70
N LEU A 390 0.00 -10.83 13.35
CA LEU A 390 -0.64 -12.01 12.78
C LEU A 390 -2.15 -11.88 12.94
N ASP A 391 -2.83 -11.66 11.82
CA ASP A 391 -4.29 -11.54 11.76
C ASP A 391 -4.89 -12.79 11.11
N LEU A 392 -5.69 -13.51 11.90
CA LEU A 392 -6.37 -14.76 11.56
C LEU A 392 -7.88 -14.67 11.83
N GLU A 393 -8.42 -13.45 11.97
CA GLU A 393 -9.83 -13.20 12.20
C GLU A 393 -10.71 -13.90 11.15
N GLU A 394 -11.92 -14.32 11.53
CA GLU A 394 -12.88 -14.94 10.59
C GLU A 394 -12.31 -16.14 9.81
N ASN A 395 -11.83 -17.16 10.53
CA ASN A 395 -11.39 -18.44 9.96
C ASN A 395 -12.12 -19.62 10.61
N LYS A 396 -11.62 -20.83 10.44
CA LYS A 396 -12.17 -22.07 11.01
C LYS A 396 -11.13 -22.79 11.87
N LEU A 397 -10.23 -22.06 12.52
CA LEU A 397 -9.14 -22.63 13.31
C LEU A 397 -9.67 -23.32 14.54
N GLU A 398 -9.37 -24.61 14.68
CA GLU A 398 -9.74 -25.45 15.83
C GLU A 398 -8.66 -25.39 16.93
N SER A 399 -7.41 -25.15 16.56
CA SER A 399 -6.26 -25.05 17.46
C SER A 399 -5.11 -24.26 16.83
N LEU A 400 -4.17 -23.82 17.67
CA LEU A 400 -2.88 -23.25 17.23
C LEU A 400 -1.76 -24.29 17.42
N PRO A 401 -0.73 -24.31 16.53
CA PRO A 401 0.44 -25.15 16.73
C PRO A 401 1.30 -24.64 17.90
N ASN A 402 2.04 -25.54 18.55
CA ASN A 402 2.92 -25.14 19.65
C ASN A 402 4.05 -24.20 19.23
N GLU A 403 4.40 -24.23 17.95
CA GLU A 403 5.44 -23.42 17.32
C GLU A 403 5.10 -21.91 17.33
N ILE A 404 3.85 -21.53 17.61
CA ILE A 404 3.46 -20.13 17.86
C ILE A 404 4.35 -19.50 18.96
N ALA A 405 4.83 -20.29 19.90
CA ALA A 405 5.74 -19.90 20.98
C ALA A 405 7.06 -19.27 20.49
N TYR A 406 7.43 -19.49 19.24
CA TYR A 406 8.69 -18.98 18.68
C TYR A 406 8.58 -17.58 18.08
N LEU A 407 7.37 -17.02 17.96
CA LEU A 407 7.10 -15.69 17.43
C LEU A 407 7.40 -14.60 18.48
N LYS A 408 8.65 -14.47 18.88
CA LYS A 408 9.06 -13.62 20.02
C LYS A 408 8.80 -12.13 19.83
N ASP A 409 8.78 -11.65 18.58
CA ASP A 409 8.56 -10.25 18.24
C ASP A 409 7.08 -9.91 18.05
N LEU A 410 6.17 -10.91 18.19
CA LEU A 410 4.74 -10.72 17.96
C LEU A 410 4.15 -9.74 18.98
N GLN A 411 3.51 -8.69 18.45
CA GLN A 411 2.86 -7.61 19.20
C GLN A 411 1.34 -7.69 19.12
N LYS A 412 0.82 -8.12 17.96
CA LYS A 412 -0.62 -8.23 17.72
C LYS A 412 -0.97 -9.61 17.19
N LEU A 413 -1.89 -10.29 17.88
CA LEU A 413 -2.45 -11.58 17.48
C LEU A 413 -3.96 -11.48 17.50
N VAL A 414 -4.59 -11.59 16.32
CA VAL A 414 -6.04 -11.57 16.17
C VAL A 414 -6.53 -12.94 15.74
N LEU A 415 -7.40 -13.52 16.56
CA LEU A 415 -7.99 -14.86 16.39
C LEU A 415 -9.51 -14.84 16.54
N THR A 416 -10.10 -13.63 16.52
CA THR A 416 -11.54 -13.41 16.66
C THR A 416 -12.30 -14.21 15.59
N ASN A 417 -13.48 -14.70 15.96
CA ASN A 417 -14.37 -15.46 15.06
C ASN A 417 -13.67 -16.69 14.45
N ASN A 418 -13.32 -17.66 15.33
CA ASN A 418 -12.75 -18.95 14.98
C ASN A 418 -13.45 -20.08 15.77
N GLN A 419 -12.88 -21.26 15.80
CA GLN A 419 -13.40 -22.45 16.49
C GLN A 419 -12.43 -22.95 17.58
N LEU A 420 -11.63 -22.06 18.15
CA LEU A 420 -10.62 -22.40 19.15
C LEU A 420 -11.29 -22.85 20.46
N THR A 421 -10.91 -24.01 20.97
CA THR A 421 -11.37 -24.52 22.27
C THR A 421 -10.39 -24.25 23.40
N THR A 422 -9.11 -24.14 23.06
CA THR A 422 -8.00 -23.86 23.98
C THR A 422 -6.87 -23.13 23.26
N LEU A 423 -5.96 -22.54 24.03
CA LEU A 423 -4.68 -22.01 23.54
C LEU A 423 -3.54 -22.94 23.98
N PRO A 424 -2.46 -23.08 23.18
CA PRO A 424 -1.27 -23.80 23.62
C PRO A 424 -0.58 -23.03 24.77
N ARG A 425 0.03 -23.74 25.71
CA ARG A 425 0.80 -23.11 26.83
C ARG A 425 1.92 -22.18 26.32
N GLY A 426 2.45 -22.49 25.13
CA GLY A 426 3.47 -21.68 24.45
C GLY A 426 3.07 -20.23 24.19
N ILE A 427 1.77 -19.87 24.31
CA ILE A 427 1.29 -18.48 24.19
C ILE A 427 2.02 -17.55 25.17
N GLY A 428 2.35 -18.03 26.38
CA GLY A 428 3.06 -17.27 27.39
C GLY A 428 4.49 -16.86 27.00
N HIS A 429 5.03 -17.42 25.94
CA HIS A 429 6.34 -17.02 25.42
C HIS A 429 6.30 -15.77 24.52
N LEU A 430 5.12 -15.25 24.19
CA LEU A 430 4.94 -14.06 23.36
C LEU A 430 5.03 -12.79 24.20
N THR A 431 6.16 -12.59 24.87
CA THR A 431 6.33 -11.53 25.88
C THR A 431 6.21 -10.10 25.33
N ASN A 432 6.31 -9.91 24.00
CA ASN A 432 6.10 -8.62 23.35
C ASN A 432 4.64 -8.37 22.95
N LEU A 433 3.73 -9.34 23.20
CA LEU A 433 2.33 -9.24 22.80
C LEU A 433 1.63 -8.13 23.60
N THR A 434 1.05 -7.18 22.87
CA THR A 434 0.27 -6.05 23.40
C THR A 434 -1.22 -6.21 23.16
N HIS A 435 -1.60 -6.88 22.06
CA HIS A 435 -2.98 -7.07 21.64
C HIS A 435 -3.26 -8.55 21.37
N LEU A 436 -4.30 -9.10 22.03
CA LEU A 436 -4.75 -10.47 21.86
C LEU A 436 -6.28 -10.51 21.68
N GLY A 437 -6.71 -10.77 20.43
CA GLY A 437 -8.10 -10.93 20.05
C GLY A 437 -8.51 -12.39 20.04
N LEU A 438 -9.43 -12.80 20.92
CA LEU A 438 -9.95 -14.16 21.08
C LEU A 438 -11.47 -14.21 21.11
N GLY A 439 -12.15 -13.10 20.84
CA GLY A 439 -13.60 -13.02 20.81
C GLY A 439 -14.21 -14.01 19.82
N GLU A 440 -15.49 -14.34 20.02
CA GLU A 440 -16.25 -15.20 19.10
C GLU A 440 -15.55 -16.55 18.82
N ASN A 441 -15.21 -17.28 19.91
CA ASN A 441 -14.59 -18.59 19.86
C ASN A 441 -15.34 -19.60 20.75
N LEU A 442 -14.79 -20.80 20.93
CA LEU A 442 -15.34 -21.88 21.74
C LEU A 442 -14.45 -22.18 22.97
N LEU A 443 -13.70 -21.19 23.44
CA LEU A 443 -12.74 -21.36 24.52
C LEU A 443 -13.43 -21.87 25.79
N THR A 444 -12.84 -22.90 26.41
CA THR A 444 -13.28 -23.45 27.70
C THR A 444 -12.46 -22.86 28.87
N HIS A 445 -11.21 -22.54 28.63
CA HIS A 445 -10.28 -21.94 29.60
C HIS A 445 -9.13 -21.24 28.88
N LEU A 446 -8.45 -20.35 29.57
CA LEU A 446 -7.15 -19.79 29.18
C LEU A 446 -6.04 -20.54 29.94
N PRO A 447 -4.86 -20.76 29.33
CA PRO A 447 -3.73 -21.34 30.05
C PRO A 447 -3.17 -20.38 31.09
N GLU A 448 -2.65 -20.91 32.19
CA GLU A 448 -2.03 -20.12 33.29
C GLU A 448 -0.86 -19.26 32.76
N GLU A 449 -0.19 -19.74 31.74
CA GLU A 449 0.94 -19.05 31.08
C GLU A 449 0.54 -17.70 30.46
N ILE A 450 -0.76 -17.38 30.36
CA ILE A 450 -1.23 -16.04 29.93
C ILE A 450 -0.67 -14.93 30.85
N GLY A 451 -0.44 -15.25 32.13
CA GLY A 451 0.11 -14.32 33.12
C GLY A 451 1.55 -13.87 32.83
N THR A 452 2.26 -14.54 31.95
CA THR A 452 3.63 -14.14 31.55
C THR A 452 3.65 -13.07 30.45
N LEU A 453 2.49 -12.66 29.93
CA LEU A 453 2.36 -11.61 28.92
C LEU A 453 2.40 -10.22 29.58
N GLU A 454 3.58 -9.83 30.10
CA GLU A 454 3.78 -8.60 30.88
C GLU A 454 3.47 -7.32 30.08
N ASN A 455 3.49 -7.39 28.74
CA ASN A 455 3.21 -6.27 27.85
C ASN A 455 1.78 -6.24 27.32
N LEU A 456 0.93 -7.19 27.70
CA LEU A 456 -0.44 -7.25 27.22
C LEU A 456 -1.26 -6.05 27.71
N GLU A 457 -1.78 -5.27 26.75
CA GLU A 457 -2.56 -4.05 26.99
C GLU A 457 -4.04 -4.27 26.66
N GLU A 458 -4.34 -5.11 25.67
CA GLU A 458 -5.67 -5.35 25.14
C GLU A 458 -5.97 -6.85 25.04
N LEU A 459 -7.06 -7.30 25.66
CA LEU A 459 -7.52 -8.70 25.63
C LEU A 459 -9.01 -8.76 25.33
N TYR A 460 -9.37 -9.36 24.22
CA TYR A 460 -10.76 -9.55 23.79
C TYR A 460 -11.16 -11.01 23.91
N LEU A 461 -12.14 -11.30 24.75
CA LEU A 461 -12.67 -12.65 25.06
C LEU A 461 -14.17 -12.77 24.85
N ASN A 462 -14.82 -11.69 24.42
CA ASN A 462 -16.28 -11.65 24.23
C ASN A 462 -16.79 -12.84 23.40
N ASP A 463 -18.04 -13.23 23.64
CA ASP A 463 -18.73 -14.27 22.86
C ASP A 463 -18.00 -15.63 22.87
N ASN A 464 -17.47 -16.04 24.06
CA ASN A 464 -16.96 -17.38 24.31
C ASN A 464 -17.94 -18.13 25.25
N PRO A 465 -18.94 -18.84 24.70
CA PRO A 465 -20.04 -19.41 25.49
C PRO A 465 -19.62 -20.55 26.44
N ASN A 466 -18.42 -21.07 26.29
CA ASN A 466 -17.88 -22.15 27.12
C ASN A 466 -16.82 -21.68 28.12
N LEU A 467 -16.50 -20.36 28.16
CA LEU A 467 -15.48 -19.80 29.06
C LEU A 467 -16.12 -19.47 30.42
N HIS A 468 -15.95 -20.39 31.39
CA HIS A 468 -16.58 -20.27 32.71
C HIS A 468 -15.70 -19.58 33.76
N SER A 469 -14.40 -19.50 33.55
CA SER A 469 -13.44 -18.92 34.49
C SER A 469 -12.24 -18.31 33.81
N LEU A 470 -11.62 -17.34 34.48
CA LEU A 470 -10.34 -16.75 34.12
C LEU A 470 -9.26 -17.28 35.07
N PRO A 471 -8.03 -17.56 34.59
CA PRO A 471 -6.92 -17.98 35.45
C PRO A 471 -6.47 -16.83 36.36
N PHE A 472 -6.04 -17.14 37.57
CA PHE A 472 -5.53 -16.13 38.52
C PHE A 472 -4.28 -15.44 38.01
N GLU A 473 -3.50 -16.11 37.19
CA GLU A 473 -2.26 -15.64 36.55
C GLU A 473 -2.51 -14.40 35.67
N LEU A 474 -3.73 -14.25 35.13
CA LEU A 474 -4.11 -13.05 34.38
C LEU A 474 -3.91 -11.76 35.21
N ALA A 475 -3.95 -11.89 36.54
CA ALA A 475 -3.65 -10.81 37.48
C ALA A 475 -2.21 -10.28 37.39
N LEU A 476 -1.30 -11.00 36.75
CA LEU A 476 0.09 -10.58 36.54
C LEU A 476 0.26 -9.68 35.32
N CYS A 477 -0.74 -9.62 34.42
CA CYS A 477 -0.75 -8.74 33.25
C CYS A 477 -1.01 -7.28 33.67
N SER A 478 -0.02 -6.64 34.27
CA SER A 478 -0.15 -5.32 34.91
C SER A 478 -0.46 -4.15 33.97
N LYS A 479 -0.19 -4.31 32.68
CA LYS A 479 -0.45 -3.30 31.63
C LYS A 479 -1.83 -3.41 31.01
N LEU A 480 -2.61 -4.46 31.37
CA LEU A 480 -3.92 -4.71 30.77
C LEU A 480 -4.90 -3.58 31.08
N SER A 481 -5.25 -2.82 30.05
CA SER A 481 -6.10 -1.63 30.13
C SER A 481 -7.46 -1.82 29.45
N ILE A 482 -7.54 -2.70 28.46
CA ILE A 482 -8.76 -3.03 27.71
C ILE A 482 -9.02 -4.53 27.84
N MET A 483 -10.22 -4.88 28.29
CA MET A 483 -10.68 -6.28 28.36
C MET A 483 -12.15 -6.34 27.97
N SER A 484 -12.48 -7.15 26.99
CA SER A 484 -13.84 -7.46 26.58
C SER A 484 -14.16 -8.89 26.97
N ILE A 485 -15.20 -9.09 27.79
CA ILE A 485 -15.65 -10.40 28.31
C ILE A 485 -17.17 -10.59 28.19
N GLU A 486 -17.81 -9.77 27.38
CA GLU A 486 -19.24 -9.82 27.15
C GLU A 486 -19.65 -11.21 26.62
N ASN A 487 -20.83 -11.68 27.04
CA ASN A 487 -21.37 -12.98 26.63
C ASN A 487 -20.47 -14.20 26.98
N CYS A 488 -19.60 -14.06 28.00
CA CYS A 488 -18.91 -15.19 28.63
C CYS A 488 -19.60 -15.58 29.93
N PRO A 489 -19.87 -16.87 30.22
CA PRO A 489 -20.56 -17.33 31.44
C PRO A 489 -19.60 -17.35 32.64
N LEU A 490 -18.93 -16.24 32.96
CA LEU A 490 -17.94 -16.09 34.03
C LEU A 490 -18.64 -15.94 35.40
N SER A 491 -19.34 -16.99 35.87
CA SER A 491 -20.18 -16.98 37.06
C SER A 491 -19.41 -16.70 38.38
N HIS A 492 -18.08 -16.86 38.37
CA HIS A 492 -17.23 -16.60 39.55
C HIS A 492 -16.90 -15.10 39.71
N LEU A 493 -17.14 -14.27 38.67
CA LEU A 493 -16.92 -12.83 38.75
C LEU A 493 -18.21 -12.10 39.17
N PRO A 494 -18.24 -11.38 40.32
CA PRO A 494 -19.38 -10.56 40.71
C PRO A 494 -19.68 -9.49 39.64
N PRO A 495 -20.99 -9.22 39.36
CA PRO A 495 -21.36 -8.22 38.35
C PRO A 495 -20.75 -6.82 38.57
N GLN A 496 -20.52 -6.43 39.83
CA GLN A 496 -19.92 -5.14 40.18
C GLN A 496 -18.44 -5.08 39.78
N ILE A 497 -17.73 -6.21 39.81
CA ILE A 497 -16.34 -6.33 39.39
C ILE A 497 -16.25 -6.22 37.85
N VAL A 498 -17.15 -6.92 37.16
CA VAL A 498 -17.23 -6.84 35.67
C VAL A 498 -17.55 -5.41 35.24
N ALA A 499 -18.50 -4.75 35.86
CA ALA A 499 -18.89 -3.36 35.58
C ALA A 499 -17.76 -2.34 35.87
N GLY A 500 -16.82 -2.69 36.76
CA GLY A 500 -15.68 -1.85 37.12
C GLY A 500 -14.55 -1.89 36.08
N GLY A 501 -14.63 -2.80 35.10
CA GLY A 501 -13.65 -2.94 34.00
C GLY A 501 -12.38 -3.72 34.40
N PRO A 502 -11.36 -3.70 33.50
CA PRO A 502 -10.18 -4.56 33.61
C PRO A 502 -9.44 -4.46 34.94
N SER A 503 -9.22 -3.24 35.43
CA SER A 503 -8.51 -3.00 36.70
C SER A 503 -9.17 -3.66 37.90
N PHE A 504 -10.53 -3.65 37.97
CA PHE A 504 -11.29 -4.31 39.04
C PHE A 504 -11.22 -5.83 38.93
N ILE A 505 -11.26 -6.37 37.71
CA ILE A 505 -11.12 -7.81 37.45
C ILE A 505 -9.72 -8.28 37.87
N ILE A 506 -8.67 -7.60 37.44
CA ILE A 506 -7.29 -7.88 37.83
C ILE A 506 -7.11 -7.86 39.33
N GLN A 507 -7.62 -6.83 40.02
CA GLN A 507 -7.56 -6.73 41.48
C GLN A 507 -8.33 -7.85 42.16
N PHE A 508 -9.51 -8.20 41.67
CA PHE A 508 -10.31 -9.31 42.18
C PHE A 508 -9.56 -10.64 42.08
N LEU A 509 -8.97 -10.94 40.90
CA LEU A 509 -8.18 -12.16 40.67
C LEU A 509 -6.96 -12.23 41.61
N LYS A 510 -6.26 -11.09 41.83
CA LYS A 510 -5.16 -11.00 42.81
C LYS A 510 -5.61 -11.37 44.21
N MET A 511 -6.77 -10.84 44.65
CA MET A 511 -7.31 -11.09 46.00
C MET A 511 -7.80 -12.52 46.22
N GLN A 512 -8.33 -13.16 45.19
CA GLN A 512 -8.87 -14.53 45.26
C GLN A 512 -7.80 -15.61 45.03
N GLY A 513 -6.75 -15.26 44.30
CA GLY A 513 -5.69 -16.18 43.92
C GLY A 513 -4.46 -16.14 44.82
N PRO A 514 -3.38 -16.84 44.44
CA PRO A 514 -2.12 -16.94 45.20
C PRO A 514 -1.34 -15.62 45.28
N TYR A 515 -1.74 -14.61 44.51
CA TYR A 515 -1.06 -13.31 44.36
C TYR A 515 -1.53 -12.25 45.36
N ARG A 516 -2.27 -12.62 46.40
CA ARG A 516 -2.85 -11.72 47.43
C ARG A 516 -1.78 -10.83 48.10
N ALA A 517 -0.58 -11.31 48.24
CA ALA A 517 0.54 -10.55 48.84
C ALA A 517 1.06 -9.40 47.92
N MET A 518 0.59 -9.32 46.67
CA MET A 518 0.96 -8.28 45.72
C MET A 518 -0.07 -7.13 45.61
N VAL A 519 -1.10 -7.14 46.50
CA VAL A 519 -2.16 -6.11 46.56
C VAL A 519 -1.74 -4.93 47.42
#